data_48fdee6c43738fe77c98d5de8377844f
#
_entry.id   48fdee6c43738fe77c98d5de8377844f
#
_cell.length_a   1.000
_cell.length_b   1.000
_cell.length_c   1.000
_cell.angle_alpha   90.00
_cell.angle_beta   90.00
_cell.angle_gamma   90.00
#
_symmetry.space_group_name_H-M   'P 1'
#
loop_
_entity.id
_entity.type
_entity.pdbx_description
1 polymer ?
#
loop_
_entity_poly.entity_id
_entity_poly.type
_entity_poly.pdbx_seq_one_letter_code
_entity_poly.pdbx_strand_id
1 'polypeptide(L)'
;MTDRDDRAVMILRGSAGTGKTSLSGAIVRTMLRLKQRVVLLAPTGRAAKVFAINSDTPASTIHRRIYRQKSLEGNFSLAPNMHADTLFMVDEASMIANEGLQGSMFGTGCLLDDLVQFVYSGRNCRLMLIGDKAQLPPVGEEESPALCADFMSGYGLTTYESDLNEVLRQSQESGILYNATVIRQMITHDEATALPQIRFHGFADIVNVPGDELIESLATSYSEVGMDETMVVTRSNKRANIFNQGIRSQVLWREEELTSGDWLMIVKNNYFWPEQDAALNKAGLAKDPTSHNANPSAA
;
A
#
# COMPACT_ATOMS: atom_id res chain seq x y z
N MET A 1 -24.53 -6.35 -6.86
CA MET A 1 -24.06 -5.40 -7.91
C MET A 1 -24.59 -5.89 -9.25
N THR A 2 -25.87 -5.82 -9.44
CA THR A 2 -26.52 -6.24 -10.68
C THR A 2 -26.94 -5.03 -11.50
N ASP A 3 -27.26 -5.27 -12.76
CA ASP A 3 -27.37 -4.38 -13.92
C ASP A 3 -28.11 -3.03 -13.82
N ARG A 4 -28.63 -2.63 -12.69
CA ARG A 4 -29.50 -1.44 -12.61
C ARG A 4 -28.91 -0.28 -11.83
N ASP A 5 -27.74 -0.45 -11.20
CA ASP A 5 -27.17 0.58 -10.34
C ASP A 5 -25.84 1.08 -10.91
N ASP A 6 -25.93 2.11 -11.73
CA ASP A 6 -24.77 2.69 -12.44
C ASP A 6 -23.78 3.39 -11.49
N ARG A 7 -24.20 3.63 -10.24
CA ARG A 7 -23.41 4.32 -9.22
C ARG A 7 -23.27 3.49 -7.94
N ALA A 8 -22.87 2.24 -8.07
CA ALA A 8 -22.71 1.34 -6.94
C ALA A 8 -21.24 1.19 -6.54
N VAL A 9 -20.97 1.24 -5.24
CA VAL A 9 -19.68 0.89 -4.63
C VAL A 9 -19.84 -0.32 -3.71
N MET A 10 -18.86 -1.24 -3.75
CA MET A 10 -18.76 -2.36 -2.82
C MET A 10 -17.59 -2.14 -1.88
N ILE A 11 -17.84 -2.24 -0.58
CA ILE A 11 -16.82 -2.21 0.46
C ILE A 11 -16.66 -3.62 1.02
N LEU A 12 -15.49 -4.21 0.81
CA LEU A 12 -15.11 -5.51 1.37
C LEU A 12 -14.12 -5.29 2.49
N ARG A 13 -14.56 -5.51 3.73
CA ARG A 13 -13.71 -5.39 4.90
C ARG A 13 -13.34 -6.75 5.45
N GLY A 14 -12.19 -6.83 6.07
CA GLY A 14 -11.78 -8.03 6.78
C GLY A 14 -10.41 -7.85 7.39
N SER A 15 -10.14 -8.58 8.42
CA SER A 15 -8.87 -8.55 9.14
C SER A 15 -7.77 -9.31 8.40
N ALA A 16 -6.53 -9.19 8.87
CA ALA A 16 -5.43 -10.04 8.39
C ALA A 16 -5.81 -11.52 8.60
N GLY A 17 -5.58 -12.35 7.58
CA GLY A 17 -5.87 -13.79 7.63
C GLY A 17 -7.32 -14.19 7.36
N THR A 18 -8.24 -13.27 7.10
CA THR A 18 -9.65 -13.59 6.77
C THR A 18 -9.88 -13.95 5.29
N GLY A 19 -8.83 -13.99 4.48
CA GLY A 19 -8.93 -14.40 3.09
C GLY A 19 -9.28 -13.30 2.09
N LYS A 20 -9.20 -12.01 2.45
CA LYS A 20 -9.44 -10.87 1.52
C LYS A 20 -8.71 -11.05 0.20
N THR A 21 -7.41 -11.30 0.25
CA THR A 21 -6.56 -11.45 -0.93
C THR A 21 -6.98 -12.64 -1.80
N SER A 22 -7.32 -13.76 -1.18
CA SER A 22 -7.78 -14.97 -1.91
C SER A 22 -9.13 -14.73 -2.59
N LEU A 23 -10.05 -14.07 -1.89
CA LEU A 23 -11.36 -13.71 -2.41
C LEU A 23 -11.24 -12.70 -3.56
N SER A 24 -10.43 -11.67 -3.39
CA SER A 24 -10.16 -10.66 -4.44
C SER A 24 -9.60 -11.30 -5.70
N GLY A 25 -8.61 -12.20 -5.57
CA GLY A 25 -8.06 -12.95 -6.69
C GLY A 25 -9.10 -13.86 -7.36
N ALA A 26 -10.00 -14.48 -6.59
CA ALA A 26 -11.09 -15.28 -7.14
C ALA A 26 -12.11 -14.43 -7.91
N ILE A 27 -12.46 -13.24 -7.39
CA ILE A 27 -13.33 -12.28 -8.07
C ILE A 27 -12.69 -11.85 -9.40
N VAL A 28 -11.42 -11.45 -9.41
CA VAL A 28 -10.70 -11.04 -10.62
C VAL A 28 -10.74 -12.15 -11.67
N ARG A 29 -10.37 -13.38 -11.30
CA ARG A 29 -10.40 -14.52 -12.24
C ARG A 29 -11.79 -14.79 -12.78
N THR A 30 -12.82 -14.66 -11.95
CA THR A 30 -14.22 -14.86 -12.36
C THR A 30 -14.66 -13.78 -13.35
N MET A 31 -14.38 -12.51 -13.05
CA MET A 31 -14.70 -11.39 -13.92
C MET A 31 -14.04 -11.54 -15.31
N LEU A 32 -12.75 -11.92 -15.34
CA LEU A 32 -12.03 -12.16 -16.60
C LEU A 32 -12.62 -13.33 -17.39
N ARG A 33 -13.02 -14.43 -16.72
CA ARG A 33 -13.73 -15.54 -17.38
C ARG A 33 -15.05 -15.12 -18.00
N LEU A 34 -15.76 -14.21 -17.34
CA LEU A 34 -16.99 -13.59 -17.84
C LEU A 34 -16.74 -12.49 -18.88
N LYS A 35 -15.49 -12.31 -19.32
CA LYS A 35 -15.06 -11.25 -20.26
C LYS A 35 -15.39 -9.83 -19.77
N GLN A 36 -15.50 -9.65 -18.47
CA GLN A 36 -15.67 -8.34 -17.84
C GLN A 36 -14.30 -7.66 -17.65
N ARG A 37 -14.26 -6.35 -17.82
CA ARG A 37 -13.04 -5.58 -17.64
C ARG A 37 -12.81 -5.29 -16.16
N VAL A 38 -11.57 -5.48 -15.71
CA VAL A 38 -11.14 -5.20 -14.34
C VAL A 38 -9.90 -4.33 -14.38
N VAL A 39 -9.85 -3.34 -13.50
CA VAL A 39 -8.68 -2.50 -13.25
C VAL A 39 -8.30 -2.62 -11.78
N LEU A 40 -7.06 -3.06 -11.51
CA LEU A 40 -6.56 -3.29 -10.17
C LEU A 40 -5.68 -2.12 -9.72
N LEU A 41 -6.00 -1.58 -8.56
CA LEU A 41 -5.37 -0.40 -8.00
C LEU A 41 -4.96 -0.64 -6.54
N ALA A 42 -3.95 0.12 -6.08
CA ALA A 42 -3.59 0.20 -4.68
C ALA A 42 -2.99 1.58 -4.35
N PRO A 43 -2.99 2.02 -3.09
CA PRO A 43 -2.41 3.32 -2.70
C PRO A 43 -0.90 3.40 -2.93
N THR A 44 -0.17 2.30 -2.74
CA THR A 44 1.29 2.25 -2.83
C THR A 44 1.78 1.28 -3.91
N GLY A 45 3.01 1.48 -4.40
CA GLY A 45 3.63 0.59 -5.39
C GLY A 45 3.83 -0.83 -4.87
N ARG A 46 4.16 -0.99 -3.57
CA ARG A 46 4.31 -2.30 -2.93
C ARG A 46 2.97 -3.04 -2.88
N ALA A 47 1.91 -2.40 -2.42
CA ALA A 47 0.58 -2.99 -2.39
C ALA A 47 0.10 -3.36 -3.80
N ALA A 48 0.32 -2.50 -4.81
CA ALA A 48 -0.01 -2.81 -6.20
C ALA A 48 0.74 -4.06 -6.71
N LYS A 49 2.03 -4.20 -6.38
CA LYS A 49 2.81 -5.38 -6.76
C LYS A 49 2.26 -6.66 -6.11
N VAL A 50 1.94 -6.61 -4.83
CA VAL A 50 1.34 -7.75 -4.09
C VAL A 50 -0.02 -8.11 -4.66
N PHE A 51 -0.86 -7.12 -4.96
CA PHE A 51 -2.16 -7.34 -5.56
C PHE A 51 -2.06 -7.99 -6.95
N ALA A 52 -1.09 -7.52 -7.77
CA ALA A 52 -0.84 -8.10 -9.09
C ALA A 52 -0.42 -9.59 -9.01
N ILE A 53 0.48 -9.93 -8.10
CA ILE A 53 0.95 -11.31 -7.90
C ILE A 53 -0.21 -12.21 -7.47
N ASN A 54 -1.01 -11.80 -6.50
CA ASN A 54 -2.10 -12.62 -5.95
C ASN A 54 -3.29 -12.80 -6.89
N SER A 55 -3.49 -11.85 -7.80
CA SER A 55 -4.59 -11.89 -8.78
C SER A 55 -4.16 -12.39 -10.17
N ASP A 56 -2.87 -12.60 -10.39
CA ASP A 56 -2.27 -12.91 -11.70
C ASP A 56 -2.72 -11.90 -12.79
N THR A 57 -2.82 -10.64 -12.40
CA THR A 57 -3.33 -9.56 -13.27
C THR A 57 -2.60 -8.26 -12.93
N PRO A 58 -2.16 -7.49 -13.95
CA PRO A 58 -1.43 -6.24 -13.71
C PRO A 58 -2.22 -5.26 -12.83
N ALA A 59 -1.56 -4.73 -11.80
CA ALA A 59 -2.09 -3.68 -10.94
C ALA A 59 -1.20 -2.44 -11.01
N SER A 60 -1.73 -1.28 -10.67
CA SER A 60 -1.00 -0.01 -10.62
C SER A 60 -1.37 0.79 -9.39
N THR A 61 -0.57 1.82 -9.07
CA THR A 61 -0.99 2.76 -8.03
C THR A 61 -2.17 3.61 -8.51
N ILE A 62 -3.01 4.03 -7.56
CA ILE A 62 -4.13 4.95 -7.83
C ILE A 62 -3.59 6.17 -8.55
N HIS A 63 -2.57 6.83 -8.01
CA HIS A 63 -1.97 8.04 -8.58
C HIS A 63 -1.56 7.85 -10.04
N ARG A 64 -0.87 6.79 -10.38
CA ARG A 64 -0.44 6.50 -11.75
C ARG A 64 -1.62 6.32 -12.72
N ARG A 65 -2.75 5.83 -12.23
CA ARG A 65 -3.93 5.55 -13.06
C ARG A 65 -4.78 6.77 -13.29
N ILE A 66 -5.03 7.59 -12.26
CA ILE A 66 -6.03 8.64 -12.32
C ILE A 66 -5.48 10.01 -12.68
N TYR A 67 -4.15 10.24 -12.52
CA TYR A 67 -3.56 11.54 -12.80
C TYR A 67 -2.71 11.58 -14.07
N ARG A 68 -2.68 12.75 -14.67
CA ARG A 68 -1.79 13.10 -15.79
C ARG A 68 -1.12 14.43 -15.51
N GLN A 69 0.14 14.55 -15.92
CA GLN A 69 0.83 15.81 -15.90
C GLN A 69 0.30 16.72 -17.02
N LYS A 70 -0.10 17.95 -16.67
CA LYS A 70 -0.64 18.92 -17.65
C LYS A 70 0.41 19.89 -18.17
N SER A 71 1.48 20.16 -17.41
CA SER A 71 2.49 21.15 -17.76
C SER A 71 3.86 20.74 -17.25
N LEU A 72 4.91 21.34 -17.81
CA LEU A 72 6.30 21.20 -17.35
C LEU A 72 6.52 21.71 -15.91
N GLU A 73 5.56 22.45 -15.35
CA GLU A 73 5.60 23.00 -13.99
C GLU A 73 5.18 22.01 -12.88
N GLY A 74 4.93 20.74 -13.22
CA GLY A 74 4.80 19.67 -12.23
C GLY A 74 3.40 19.45 -11.63
N ASN A 75 2.35 20.17 -12.05
CA ASN A 75 1.00 19.96 -11.56
C ASN A 75 0.31 18.80 -12.30
N PHE A 76 -0.25 17.87 -11.51
CA PHE A 76 -0.98 16.71 -12.02
C PHE A 76 -2.48 16.96 -11.91
N SER A 77 -3.21 16.74 -12.98
CA SER A 77 -4.68 16.82 -13.00
C SER A 77 -5.30 15.48 -13.26
N LEU A 78 -6.57 15.35 -12.88
CA LEU A 78 -7.36 14.17 -13.14
C LEU A 78 -7.39 13.86 -14.64
N ALA A 79 -7.06 12.63 -14.99
CA ALA A 79 -7.13 12.16 -16.38
C ALA A 79 -8.59 11.88 -16.77
N PRO A 80 -8.97 12.00 -18.05
CA PRO A 80 -10.27 11.51 -18.49
C PRO A 80 -10.34 9.99 -18.35
N ASN A 81 -11.45 9.48 -17.81
CA ASN A 81 -11.68 8.04 -17.73
C ASN A 81 -12.26 7.53 -19.06
N MET A 82 -11.45 6.82 -19.82
CA MET A 82 -11.86 6.23 -21.09
C MET A 82 -12.38 4.79 -20.95
N HIS A 83 -12.53 4.31 -19.71
CA HIS A 83 -13.04 2.96 -19.44
C HIS A 83 -14.57 2.90 -19.59
N ALA A 84 -15.04 1.74 -20.04
CA ALA A 84 -16.45 1.39 -20.10
C ALA A 84 -16.67 -0.02 -19.59
N ASP A 85 -17.79 -0.25 -18.90
CA ASP A 85 -18.18 -1.56 -18.37
C ASP A 85 -17.06 -2.19 -17.53
N THR A 86 -16.46 -1.40 -16.63
CA THR A 86 -15.23 -1.77 -15.94
C THR A 86 -15.40 -1.76 -14.42
N LEU A 87 -14.98 -2.82 -13.77
CA LEU A 87 -14.84 -2.89 -12.30
C LEU A 87 -13.45 -2.41 -11.88
N PHE A 88 -13.40 -1.33 -11.14
CA PHE A 88 -12.18 -0.88 -10.46
C PHE A 88 -12.13 -1.52 -9.07
N MET A 89 -11.05 -2.24 -8.79
CA MET A 89 -10.82 -2.86 -7.48
C MET A 89 -9.61 -2.20 -6.84
N VAL A 90 -9.77 -1.71 -5.62
CA VAL A 90 -8.71 -1.04 -4.86
C VAL A 90 -8.42 -1.85 -3.60
N ASP A 91 -7.22 -2.40 -3.51
CA ASP A 91 -6.74 -3.07 -2.30
C ASP A 91 -6.01 -2.07 -1.38
N GLU A 92 -5.93 -2.39 -0.10
CA GLU A 92 -5.39 -1.52 0.97
C GLU A 92 -6.10 -0.14 1.02
N ALA A 93 -7.41 -0.14 0.81
CA ALA A 93 -8.21 1.09 0.78
C ALA A 93 -8.23 1.85 2.12
N SER A 94 -7.84 1.21 3.21
CA SER A 94 -7.66 1.85 4.53
C SER A 94 -6.65 3.00 4.52
N MET A 95 -5.73 3.02 3.56
CA MET A 95 -4.71 4.07 3.43
C MET A 95 -5.14 5.28 2.59
N ILE A 96 -6.34 5.29 2.04
CA ILE A 96 -6.82 6.37 1.15
C ILE A 96 -7.35 7.51 2.00
N ALA A 97 -6.64 8.65 1.96
CA ALA A 97 -7.02 9.87 2.66
C ALA A 97 -8.11 10.65 1.90
N ASN A 98 -8.97 11.32 2.68
CA ASN A 98 -9.91 12.31 2.16
C ASN A 98 -9.56 13.73 2.58
N GLU A 99 -8.68 13.92 3.56
CA GLU A 99 -8.18 15.25 3.87
C GLU A 99 -7.23 15.75 2.80
N GLY A 100 -7.50 16.96 2.31
CA GLY A 100 -6.66 17.63 1.32
C GLY A 100 -5.30 18.03 1.91
N LEU A 101 -4.22 17.46 1.41
CA LEU A 101 -2.88 17.91 1.73
C LEU A 101 -2.66 19.30 1.10
N GLN A 102 -2.55 20.32 1.95
CA GLN A 102 -2.18 21.67 1.49
C GLN A 102 -0.85 21.61 0.72
N GLY A 103 -0.85 22.10 -0.52
CA GLY A 103 0.32 22.02 -1.40
C GLY A 103 0.47 20.70 -2.17
N SER A 104 -0.56 19.87 -2.23
CA SER A 104 -0.56 18.69 -3.11
C SER A 104 -0.39 19.10 -4.57
N MET A 105 0.52 18.41 -5.26
CA MET A 105 0.70 18.57 -6.72
C MET A 105 -0.33 17.76 -7.52
N PHE A 106 -1.19 16.98 -6.86
CA PHE A 106 -2.11 16.06 -7.49
C PHE A 106 -3.56 16.49 -7.29
N GLY A 107 -4.29 16.64 -8.41
CA GLY A 107 -5.73 16.83 -8.46
C GLY A 107 -6.28 17.90 -7.52
N THR A 108 -7.29 17.53 -6.75
CA THR A 108 -7.88 18.35 -5.68
C THR A 108 -7.07 18.34 -4.39
N GLY A 109 -6.11 17.42 -4.26
CA GLY A 109 -5.42 17.09 -3.02
C GLY A 109 -6.12 16.03 -2.17
N CYS A 110 -7.36 15.68 -2.49
CA CYS A 110 -8.16 14.65 -1.84
C CYS A 110 -8.20 13.39 -2.71
N LEU A 111 -7.39 12.38 -2.35
CA LEU A 111 -7.24 11.19 -3.20
C LEU A 111 -8.54 10.40 -3.36
N LEU A 112 -9.37 10.32 -2.32
CA LEU A 112 -10.64 9.61 -2.38
C LEU A 112 -11.63 10.31 -3.30
N ASP A 113 -11.77 11.63 -3.20
CA ASP A 113 -12.62 12.44 -4.08
C ASP A 113 -12.24 12.24 -5.54
N ASP A 114 -10.93 12.37 -5.83
CA ASP A 114 -10.39 12.23 -7.18
C ASP A 114 -10.60 10.82 -7.73
N LEU A 115 -10.45 9.78 -6.90
CA LEU A 115 -10.70 8.40 -7.29
C LEU A 115 -12.18 8.17 -7.63
N VAL A 116 -13.09 8.62 -6.77
CA VAL A 116 -14.54 8.51 -7.00
C VAL A 116 -14.94 9.26 -8.26
N GLN A 117 -14.49 10.51 -8.41
CA GLN A 117 -14.75 11.31 -9.60
C GLN A 117 -14.22 10.62 -10.86
N PHE A 118 -13.00 10.09 -10.82
CA PHE A 118 -12.40 9.38 -11.97
C PHE A 118 -13.23 8.16 -12.35
N VAL A 119 -13.51 7.27 -11.40
CA VAL A 119 -14.22 6.01 -11.67
C VAL A 119 -15.58 6.27 -12.29
N TYR A 120 -16.38 7.15 -11.67
CA TYR A 120 -17.77 7.40 -12.09
C TYR A 120 -17.91 8.43 -13.22
N SER A 121 -16.82 9.01 -13.71
CA SER A 121 -16.80 9.72 -14.98
C SER A 121 -16.74 8.78 -16.20
N GLY A 122 -16.39 7.52 -16.01
CA GLY A 122 -16.43 6.49 -17.04
C GLY A 122 -17.85 5.93 -17.26
N ARG A 123 -18.06 5.27 -18.38
CA ARG A 123 -19.36 4.68 -18.71
C ARG A 123 -19.54 3.34 -18.01
N ASN A 124 -20.59 3.21 -17.19
CA ASN A 124 -20.91 1.97 -16.45
C ASN A 124 -19.71 1.39 -15.70
N CYS A 125 -18.94 2.25 -15.03
CA CYS A 125 -17.82 1.86 -14.19
C CYS A 125 -18.30 1.71 -12.74
N ARG A 126 -17.71 0.75 -12.02
CA ARG A 126 -18.03 0.44 -10.63
C ARG A 126 -16.76 0.36 -9.81
N LEU A 127 -16.88 0.63 -8.52
CA LEU A 127 -15.77 0.62 -7.57
C LEU A 127 -15.96 -0.47 -6.52
N MET A 128 -14.88 -1.18 -6.23
CA MET A 128 -14.78 -2.09 -5.08
C MET A 128 -13.58 -1.69 -4.23
N LEU A 129 -13.83 -1.36 -2.98
CA LEU A 129 -12.84 -0.97 -1.99
C LEU A 129 -12.60 -2.14 -1.04
N ILE A 130 -11.34 -2.53 -0.86
CA ILE A 130 -10.93 -3.69 -0.07
C ILE A 130 -9.95 -3.21 0.98
N GLY A 131 -10.19 -3.53 2.25
CA GLY A 131 -9.31 -3.07 3.32
C GLY A 131 -9.61 -3.69 4.69
N ASP A 132 -8.94 -3.16 5.68
CA ASP A 132 -9.06 -3.59 7.08
C ASP A 132 -9.23 -2.36 7.97
N LYS A 133 -10.36 -2.25 8.67
CA LYS A 133 -10.65 -1.14 9.61
C LYS A 133 -9.73 -1.12 10.83
N ALA A 134 -9.09 -2.25 11.16
CA ALA A 134 -8.16 -2.33 12.27
C ALA A 134 -6.72 -1.94 11.88
N GLN A 135 -6.46 -1.68 10.59
CA GLN A 135 -5.19 -1.08 10.16
C GLN A 135 -5.19 0.43 10.43
N LEU A 136 -3.98 1.00 10.43
CA LEU A 136 -3.83 2.44 10.64
C LEU A 136 -4.60 3.23 9.58
N PRO A 137 -5.44 4.19 10.00
CA PRO A 137 -6.10 5.11 9.08
C PRO A 137 -5.08 6.05 8.41
N PRO A 138 -5.50 6.81 7.41
CA PRO A 138 -4.67 7.85 6.83
C PRO A 138 -4.17 8.86 7.88
N VAL A 139 -3.04 9.49 7.63
CA VAL A 139 -2.46 10.47 8.54
C VAL A 139 -3.39 11.67 8.68
N GLY A 140 -3.78 11.97 9.92
CA GLY A 140 -4.70 13.06 10.25
C GLY A 140 -6.17 12.64 10.36
N GLU A 141 -6.51 11.42 10.00
CA GLU A 141 -7.87 10.90 10.08
C GLU A 141 -8.00 9.85 11.19
N GLU A 142 -9.13 9.84 11.89
CA GLU A 142 -9.41 8.87 12.97
C GLU A 142 -9.87 7.52 12.43
N GLU A 143 -10.60 7.55 11.30
CA GLU A 143 -11.07 6.36 10.59
C GLU A 143 -10.70 6.42 9.11
N SER A 144 -10.78 5.28 8.42
CA SER A 144 -10.61 5.22 6.98
C SER A 144 -11.88 5.62 6.25
N PRO A 145 -11.96 6.79 5.60
CA PRO A 145 -13.17 7.25 4.92
C PRO A 145 -13.57 6.33 3.77
N ALA A 146 -12.61 5.73 3.08
CA ALA A 146 -12.86 4.79 2.00
C ALA A 146 -13.54 3.48 2.43
N LEU A 147 -13.46 3.12 3.72
CA LEU A 147 -14.09 1.93 4.28
C LEU A 147 -15.36 2.25 5.11
N CYS A 148 -15.78 3.51 5.15
CA CYS A 148 -16.99 3.95 5.83
C CYS A 148 -18.15 4.06 4.84
N ALA A 149 -19.21 3.27 5.05
CA ALA A 149 -20.36 3.24 4.14
C ALA A 149 -21.11 4.56 4.09
N ASP A 150 -21.30 5.20 5.25
CA ASP A 150 -21.99 6.49 5.34
C ASP A 150 -21.22 7.57 4.57
N PHE A 151 -19.89 7.56 4.71
CA PHE A 151 -19.03 8.48 3.97
C PHE A 151 -19.16 8.27 2.46
N MET A 152 -19.06 7.01 2.00
CA MET A 152 -19.19 6.68 0.58
C MET A 152 -20.59 6.97 0.03
N SER A 153 -21.65 6.81 0.85
CA SER A 153 -23.02 7.16 0.47
C SER A 153 -23.19 8.68 0.27
N GLY A 154 -22.39 9.49 0.95
CA GLY A 154 -22.34 10.95 0.78
C GLY A 154 -21.97 11.40 -0.63
N TYR A 155 -21.28 10.55 -1.42
CA TYR A 155 -21.03 10.80 -2.86
C TYR A 155 -22.26 10.51 -3.75
N GLY A 156 -23.41 10.17 -3.19
CA GLY A 156 -24.58 9.73 -3.94
C GLY A 156 -24.41 8.35 -4.58
N LEU A 157 -23.64 7.49 -3.93
CA LEU A 157 -23.38 6.11 -4.35
C LEU A 157 -24.28 5.15 -3.58
N THR A 158 -24.78 4.13 -4.25
CA THR A 158 -25.38 2.98 -3.57
C THR A 158 -24.27 2.10 -3.00
N THR A 159 -24.18 2.06 -1.67
CA THR A 159 -23.08 1.38 -0.98
C THR A 159 -23.50 -0.02 -0.54
N TYR A 160 -22.72 -1.02 -0.95
CA TYR A 160 -22.83 -2.39 -0.49
C TYR A 160 -21.64 -2.72 0.40
N GLU A 161 -21.89 -3.47 1.47
CA GLU A 161 -20.87 -3.84 2.44
C GLU A 161 -20.81 -5.34 2.64
N SER A 162 -19.60 -5.85 2.89
CA SER A 162 -19.39 -7.23 3.34
C SER A 162 -18.18 -7.29 4.25
N ASP A 163 -18.35 -7.93 5.40
CA ASP A 163 -17.33 -8.11 6.40
C ASP A 163 -16.88 -9.59 6.47
N LEU A 164 -15.59 -9.83 6.32
CA LEU A 164 -14.98 -11.13 6.50
C LEU A 164 -14.50 -11.24 7.95
N ASN A 165 -15.30 -11.87 8.79
CA ASN A 165 -15.07 -11.93 10.24
C ASN A 165 -14.34 -13.18 10.70
N GLU A 166 -14.30 -14.25 9.87
CA GLU A 166 -13.66 -15.50 10.25
C GLU A 166 -12.17 -15.49 9.93
N VAL A 167 -11.35 -15.64 10.95
CA VAL A 167 -9.90 -15.81 10.78
C VAL A 167 -9.60 -17.27 10.47
N LEU A 168 -9.28 -17.56 9.21
CA LEU A 168 -9.02 -18.92 8.71
C LEU A 168 -7.68 -19.51 9.18
N ARG A 169 -6.78 -18.68 9.75
CA ARG A 169 -5.46 -19.09 10.22
C ARG A 169 -5.36 -18.94 11.73
N GLN A 170 -6.11 -19.74 12.47
CA GLN A 170 -5.91 -19.84 13.92
C GLN A 170 -4.93 -20.96 14.24
N SER A 171 -3.67 -20.60 14.49
CA SER A 171 -2.83 -21.40 15.36
C SER A 171 -3.08 -20.91 16.79
N GLN A 172 -3.70 -21.75 17.63
CA GLN A 172 -3.93 -21.43 19.05
C GLN A 172 -2.61 -21.28 19.82
N GLU A 173 -1.50 -21.65 19.20
CA GLU A 173 -0.14 -21.63 19.76
C GLU A 173 0.62 -20.33 19.41
N SER A 174 0.07 -19.43 18.57
CA SER A 174 0.73 -18.18 18.19
C SER A 174 0.37 -17.03 19.12
N GLY A 175 1.38 -16.54 19.86
CA GLY A 175 1.29 -15.36 20.69
C GLY A 175 1.11 -14.06 19.88
N ILE A 176 1.70 -13.99 18.70
CA ILE A 176 1.51 -12.86 17.78
C ILE A 176 0.04 -12.76 17.38
N LEU A 177 -0.57 -13.86 16.94
CA LEU A 177 -1.97 -13.88 16.53
C LEU A 177 -2.93 -13.65 17.71
N TYR A 178 -2.63 -14.20 18.89
CA TYR A 178 -3.40 -13.98 20.11
C TYR A 178 -3.46 -12.47 20.43
N ASN A 179 -2.30 -11.83 20.58
CA ASN A 179 -2.23 -10.41 20.92
C ASN A 179 -2.86 -9.51 19.83
N ALA A 180 -2.62 -9.82 18.54
CA ALA A 180 -3.26 -9.10 17.45
C ALA A 180 -4.79 -9.20 17.48
N THR A 181 -5.33 -10.37 17.86
CA THR A 181 -6.77 -10.58 17.98
C THR A 181 -7.36 -9.79 19.15
N VAL A 182 -6.69 -9.78 20.31
CA VAL A 182 -7.11 -8.99 21.48
C VAL A 182 -7.14 -7.49 21.15
N ILE A 183 -6.05 -6.97 20.56
CA ILE A 183 -5.98 -5.56 20.17
C ILE A 183 -7.08 -5.21 19.17
N ARG A 184 -7.33 -6.07 18.20
CA ARG A 184 -8.41 -5.88 17.21
C ARG A 184 -9.78 -5.82 17.87
N GLN A 185 -10.07 -6.71 18.81
CA GLN A 185 -11.33 -6.70 19.55
C GLN A 185 -11.51 -5.38 20.31
N MET A 186 -10.46 -4.85 20.91
CA MET A 186 -10.49 -3.54 21.57
C MET A 186 -10.83 -2.41 20.58
N ILE A 187 -10.25 -2.44 19.38
CA ILE A 187 -10.53 -1.43 18.34
C ILE A 187 -11.96 -1.53 17.84
N THR A 188 -12.47 -2.74 17.60
CA THR A 188 -13.80 -2.95 16.99
C THR A 188 -14.96 -2.75 17.97
N HIS A 189 -14.73 -2.88 19.28
CA HIS A 189 -15.74 -2.70 20.32
C HIS A 189 -15.64 -1.33 21.02
N ASP A 190 -14.83 -0.42 20.48
CA ASP A 190 -14.62 0.93 21.04
C ASP A 190 -14.13 0.93 22.51
N GLU A 191 -13.40 -0.11 22.89
CA GLU A 191 -12.77 -0.22 24.20
C GLU A 191 -11.39 0.48 24.24
N ALA A 192 -11.18 1.47 23.39
CA ALA A 192 -9.90 2.18 23.20
C ALA A 192 -9.45 3.02 24.42
N THR A 193 -10.23 3.07 25.50
CA THR A 193 -9.86 3.75 26.75
C THR A 193 -8.77 3.04 27.57
N ALA A 194 -8.56 1.74 27.32
CA ALA A 194 -7.54 0.94 28.00
C ALA A 194 -6.32 0.70 27.10
N LEU A 195 -5.11 0.77 27.66
CA LEU A 195 -3.91 0.38 26.93
C LEU A 195 -3.90 -1.15 26.74
N PRO A 196 -3.58 -1.64 25.53
CA PRO A 196 -3.50 -3.06 25.29
C PRO A 196 -2.38 -3.70 26.12
N GLN A 197 -2.68 -4.81 26.76
CA GLN A 197 -1.70 -5.61 27.49
C GLN A 197 -1.20 -6.74 26.61
N ILE A 198 0.10 -6.73 26.32
CA ILE A 198 0.73 -7.78 25.51
C ILE A 198 1.09 -8.97 26.39
N ARG A 199 0.60 -10.15 26.03
CA ARG A 199 0.93 -11.38 26.69
C ARG A 199 2.09 -12.07 25.98
N PHE A 200 3.21 -12.20 26.69
CA PHE A 200 4.43 -12.86 26.20
C PHE A 200 4.54 -14.33 26.64
N HIS A 201 4.05 -14.64 27.86
CA HIS A 201 4.22 -15.97 28.43
C HIS A 201 3.30 -17.02 27.79
N GLY A 202 3.87 -18.19 27.55
CA GLY A 202 3.18 -19.35 27.02
C GLY A 202 3.19 -19.47 25.50
N PHE A 203 3.97 -18.61 24.81
CA PHE A 203 4.12 -18.63 23.37
C PHE A 203 5.60 -18.67 22.98
N ALA A 204 5.91 -19.40 21.90
CA ALA A 204 7.27 -19.52 21.37
C ALA A 204 7.63 -18.44 20.35
N ASP A 205 6.62 -17.78 19.76
CA ASP A 205 6.76 -16.84 18.64
C ASP A 205 6.79 -15.37 19.07
N ILE A 206 6.73 -15.08 20.36
CA ILE A 206 6.78 -13.70 20.89
C ILE A 206 7.64 -13.65 22.15
N VAL A 207 8.62 -12.74 22.16
CA VAL A 207 9.56 -12.55 23.26
C VAL A 207 9.67 -11.07 23.59
N ASN A 208 9.77 -10.75 24.88
CA ASN A 208 10.12 -9.42 25.34
C ASN A 208 11.64 -9.30 25.41
N VAL A 209 12.23 -8.43 24.62
CA VAL A 209 13.68 -8.16 24.59
C VAL A 209 13.97 -6.91 25.41
N PRO A 210 14.74 -6.98 26.51
CA PRO A 210 15.20 -5.81 27.25
C PRO A 210 16.06 -4.89 26.36
N GLY A 211 16.11 -3.60 26.71
CA GLY A 211 16.81 -2.61 25.87
C GLY A 211 18.34 -2.81 25.79
N ASP A 212 18.93 -3.38 26.83
CA ASP A 212 20.34 -3.73 26.92
C ASP A 212 20.71 -4.97 26.07
N GLU A 213 19.77 -5.88 25.84
CA GLU A 213 19.95 -7.07 24.99
C GLU A 213 19.57 -6.83 23.50
N LEU A 214 19.04 -5.66 23.16
CA LEU A 214 18.47 -5.40 21.84
C LEU A 214 19.49 -5.55 20.71
N ILE A 215 20.72 -5.04 20.90
CA ILE A 215 21.78 -5.09 19.88
C ILE A 215 22.20 -6.53 19.61
N GLU A 216 22.38 -7.33 20.67
CA GLU A 216 22.72 -8.74 20.58
C GLU A 216 21.60 -9.54 19.88
N SER A 217 20.36 -9.29 20.26
CA SER A 217 19.17 -9.92 19.63
C SER A 217 19.06 -9.59 18.14
N LEU A 218 19.36 -8.34 17.75
CA LEU A 218 19.37 -7.95 16.34
C LEU A 218 20.54 -8.59 15.58
N ALA A 219 21.73 -8.62 16.18
CA ALA A 219 22.90 -9.28 15.58
C ALA A 219 22.64 -10.77 15.36
N THR A 220 22.03 -11.44 16.33
CA THR A 220 21.62 -12.84 16.23
C THR A 220 20.61 -13.04 15.11
N SER A 221 19.55 -12.23 15.07
CA SER A 221 18.52 -12.32 14.03
C SER A 221 19.10 -12.11 12.64
N TYR A 222 19.99 -11.13 12.46
CA TYR A 222 20.62 -10.89 11.16
C TYR A 222 21.59 -11.99 10.75
N SER A 223 22.24 -12.65 11.73
CA SER A 223 23.14 -13.76 11.49
C SER A 223 22.39 -15.08 11.16
N GLU A 224 21.28 -15.35 11.83
CA GLU A 224 20.57 -16.63 11.72
C GLU A 224 19.57 -16.64 10.56
N VAL A 225 18.79 -15.57 10.38
CA VAL A 225 17.73 -15.51 9.36
C VAL A 225 18.00 -14.51 8.24
N GLY A 226 18.94 -13.59 8.43
CA GLY A 226 19.34 -12.61 7.43
C GLY A 226 18.58 -11.27 7.50
N MET A 227 19.13 -10.29 6.77
CA MET A 227 18.56 -8.94 6.69
C MET A 227 17.21 -8.91 6.00
N ASP A 228 16.97 -9.82 5.06
CA ASP A 228 15.75 -9.88 4.24
C ASP A 228 14.55 -10.38 5.04
N GLU A 229 14.80 -11.19 6.06
CA GLU A 229 13.79 -11.80 6.90
C GLU A 229 13.63 -11.11 8.27
N THR A 230 14.48 -10.10 8.56
CA THR A 230 14.45 -9.34 9.81
C THR A 230 13.95 -7.92 9.59
N MET A 231 12.92 -7.52 10.33
CA MET A 231 12.36 -6.17 10.23
C MET A 231 12.25 -5.51 11.61
N VAL A 232 12.70 -4.26 11.72
CA VAL A 232 12.48 -3.41 12.90
C VAL A 232 11.33 -2.45 12.66
N VAL A 233 10.25 -2.59 13.41
CA VAL A 233 9.07 -1.73 13.32
C VAL A 233 9.17 -0.62 14.37
N THR A 234 9.04 0.64 13.94
CA THR A 234 9.12 1.82 14.80
C THR A 234 7.91 2.72 14.62
N ARG A 235 7.66 3.57 15.60
CA ARG A 235 6.48 4.46 15.61
C ARG A 235 6.66 5.72 14.72
N SER A 236 7.86 6.01 14.22
CA SER A 236 8.09 7.21 13.39
C SER A 236 9.33 7.06 12.49
N ASN A 237 9.35 7.78 11.36
CA ASN A 237 10.49 7.83 10.45
C ASN A 237 11.76 8.34 11.15
N LYS A 238 11.63 9.29 12.09
CA LYS A 238 12.77 9.79 12.89
C LYS A 238 13.40 8.65 13.70
N ARG A 239 12.59 7.82 14.36
CA ARG A 239 13.08 6.66 15.08
C ARG A 239 13.64 5.59 14.15
N ALA A 240 12.99 5.33 13.03
CA ALA A 240 13.49 4.37 12.02
C ALA A 240 14.90 4.77 11.57
N ASN A 241 15.16 6.05 11.30
CA ASN A 241 16.49 6.53 10.92
C ASN A 241 17.53 6.33 12.03
N ILE A 242 17.17 6.56 13.30
CA ILE A 242 18.06 6.30 14.44
C ILE A 242 18.40 4.80 14.52
N PHE A 243 17.40 3.93 14.40
CA PHE A 243 17.62 2.48 14.38
C PHE A 243 18.48 2.06 13.17
N ASN A 244 18.22 2.58 11.99
CA ASN A 244 19.02 2.29 10.80
C ASN A 244 20.50 2.66 10.99
N GLN A 245 20.78 3.83 11.57
CA GLN A 245 22.15 4.25 11.88
C GLN A 245 22.79 3.35 12.94
N GLY A 246 22.06 3.02 14.02
CA GLY A 246 22.55 2.12 15.07
C GLY A 246 22.83 0.71 14.54
N ILE A 247 21.94 0.15 13.75
CA ILE A 247 22.13 -1.16 13.12
C ILE A 247 23.34 -1.15 12.17
N ARG A 248 23.47 -0.12 11.34
CA ARG A 248 24.62 0.01 10.43
C ARG A 248 25.94 0.01 11.18
N SER A 249 26.06 0.81 12.25
CA SER A 249 27.32 0.95 12.98
C SER A 249 27.61 -0.19 13.94
N GLN A 250 26.60 -0.71 14.67
CA GLN A 250 26.83 -1.64 15.79
C GLN A 250 26.54 -3.11 15.43
N VAL A 251 25.69 -3.37 14.43
CA VAL A 251 25.32 -4.73 14.01
C VAL A 251 26.03 -5.11 12.70
N LEU A 252 26.03 -4.20 11.71
CA LEU A 252 26.60 -4.47 10.38
C LEU A 252 28.02 -3.97 10.22
N TRP A 253 28.57 -3.23 11.18
CA TRP A 253 29.93 -2.67 11.18
C TRP A 253 30.23 -1.83 9.93
N ARG A 254 29.23 -1.05 9.47
CA ARG A 254 29.31 -0.17 8.31
C ARG A 254 29.46 1.27 8.77
N GLU A 255 30.61 1.88 8.52
CA GLU A 255 30.91 3.25 8.96
C GLU A 255 30.56 4.30 7.90
N GLU A 256 30.60 3.95 6.61
CA GLU A 256 30.31 4.86 5.51
C GLU A 256 28.81 5.13 5.40
N GLU A 257 28.44 6.32 4.90
CA GLU A 257 27.04 6.73 4.71
C GLU A 257 26.29 5.77 3.76
N LEU A 258 26.98 5.25 2.73
CA LEU A 258 26.45 4.30 1.77
C LEU A 258 27.51 3.21 1.47
N THR A 259 27.11 1.97 1.57
CA THR A 259 27.99 0.81 1.37
C THR A 259 27.35 -0.18 0.40
N SER A 260 28.18 -0.94 -0.33
CA SER A 260 27.67 -2.02 -1.19
C SER A 260 26.86 -3.03 -0.38
N GLY A 261 25.68 -3.40 -0.88
CA GLY A 261 24.72 -4.27 -0.19
C GLY A 261 23.79 -3.55 0.78
N ASP A 262 23.74 -2.20 0.77
CA ASP A 262 22.70 -1.45 1.47
C ASP A 262 21.36 -1.51 0.74
N TRP A 263 20.30 -1.60 1.51
CA TRP A 263 18.95 -1.48 1.01
C TRP A 263 18.52 -0.02 0.99
N LEU A 264 18.08 0.45 -0.17
CA LEU A 264 17.65 1.82 -0.35
C LEU A 264 16.15 1.87 -0.64
N MET A 265 15.46 2.81 -0.01
CA MET A 265 14.07 3.10 -0.28
C MET A 265 13.93 4.44 -1.01
N ILE A 266 13.28 4.43 -2.15
CA ILE A 266 12.92 5.67 -2.86
C ILE A 266 11.77 6.33 -2.11
N VAL A 267 12.04 7.46 -1.46
CA VAL A 267 11.05 8.21 -0.67
C VAL A 267 10.30 9.27 -1.48
N LYS A 268 10.83 9.68 -2.63
CA LYS A 268 10.22 10.67 -3.51
C LYS A 268 10.45 10.30 -4.97
N ASN A 269 9.38 10.26 -5.76
CA ASN A 269 9.50 10.05 -7.19
C ASN A 269 10.15 11.27 -7.86
N ASN A 270 11.03 11.01 -8.82
CA ASN A 270 11.54 12.03 -9.72
C ASN A 270 10.93 11.80 -11.12
N TYR A 271 9.96 12.62 -11.48
CA TYR A 271 9.26 12.52 -12.78
C TYR A 271 9.99 13.23 -13.91
N PHE A 272 11.04 13.99 -13.61
CA PHE A 272 11.76 14.80 -14.59
C PHE A 272 12.54 13.96 -15.62
N TRP A 273 13.26 12.93 -15.17
CA TRP A 273 14.11 12.12 -16.04
C TRP A 273 13.36 11.24 -17.03
N PRO A 274 12.28 10.53 -16.67
CA PRO A 274 11.53 9.71 -17.62
C PRO A 274 10.90 10.48 -18.76
N GLU A 275 10.60 11.78 -18.56
CA GLU A 275 10.03 12.64 -19.59
C GLU A 275 11.08 13.13 -20.56
N GLN A 276 12.30 13.43 -20.10
CA GLN A 276 13.42 13.75 -20.98
C GLN A 276 13.80 12.57 -21.86
N ASP A 277 13.85 11.36 -21.31
CA ASP A 277 14.13 10.14 -22.07
C ASP A 277 13.02 9.86 -23.10
N ALA A 278 11.75 10.05 -22.72
CA ALA A 278 10.62 9.91 -23.65
C ALA A 278 10.63 10.99 -24.75
N ALA A 279 11.05 12.21 -24.45
CA ALA A 279 11.20 13.30 -25.42
C ALA A 279 12.40 13.07 -26.35
N LEU A 280 13.52 12.61 -25.81
CA LEU A 280 14.72 12.25 -26.57
C LEU A 280 14.47 11.04 -27.49
N ASN A 281 13.74 10.02 -27.01
CA ASN A 281 13.33 8.87 -27.83
C ASN A 281 12.36 9.27 -28.95
N LYS A 282 11.41 10.19 -28.69
CA LYS A 282 10.52 10.74 -29.72
C LYS A 282 11.26 11.61 -30.75
N ALA A 283 12.32 12.28 -30.33
CA ALA A 283 13.15 13.12 -31.21
C ALA A 283 14.23 12.33 -31.97
N GLY A 284 14.32 10.99 -31.76
CA GLY A 284 15.37 10.17 -32.39
C GLY A 284 16.81 10.46 -31.88
N LEU A 285 16.93 11.15 -30.74
CA LEU A 285 18.19 11.58 -30.13
C LEU A 285 18.60 10.72 -28.94
N ALA A 286 17.99 9.54 -28.72
CA ALA A 286 18.37 8.63 -27.67
C ALA A 286 19.79 8.12 -27.88
N LYS A 287 20.67 8.39 -26.93
CA LYS A 287 22.01 7.78 -26.88
C LYS A 287 21.86 6.29 -26.59
N ASP A 288 22.47 5.47 -27.43
CA ASP A 288 22.56 4.03 -27.29
C ASP A 288 23.20 3.69 -25.92
N PRO A 289 22.55 2.92 -25.02
CA PRO A 289 23.10 2.60 -23.70
C PRO A 289 24.37 1.76 -23.73
N THR A 290 24.81 1.31 -24.90
CA THR A 290 26.04 0.50 -25.09
C THR A 290 27.33 1.30 -25.28
N SER A 291 27.29 2.65 -25.29
CA SER A 291 28.47 3.48 -25.58
C SER A 291 29.31 3.89 -24.34
N HIS A 292 29.07 3.30 -23.16
CA HIS A 292 29.85 3.57 -21.95
C HIS A 292 30.89 2.46 -21.62
N ASN A 293 31.57 1.89 -22.63
CA ASN A 293 32.77 1.10 -22.45
C ASN A 293 33.82 1.51 -23.46
N ALA A 294 34.41 2.70 -23.32
CA ALA A 294 35.69 3.03 -23.92
C ALA A 294 36.59 3.52 -22.77
N ASN A 295 37.39 2.59 -22.31
CA ASN A 295 38.51 2.80 -21.39
C ASN A 295 39.57 3.70 -22.07
N PRO A 296 40.02 4.80 -21.50
CA PRO A 296 41.28 5.42 -21.92
C PRO A 296 42.41 4.93 -21.00
N SER A 297 43.00 3.80 -21.36
CA SER A 297 44.32 3.46 -20.89
C SER A 297 45.29 3.59 -22.04
N ALA A 298 46.32 4.40 -21.84
CA ALA A 298 47.60 4.52 -22.57
C ALA A 298 47.83 5.89 -23.22
N ALA A 299 48.43 6.77 -22.46
CA ALA A 299 49.69 7.47 -22.81
C ALA A 299 50.15 8.28 -21.57
#